data_b581ed115b3288de324bccd37c17d6e9
#
_entry.id   b581ed115b3288de324bccd37c17d6e9
#
_cell.length_a   1.000
_cell.length_b   1.000
_cell.length_c   1.000
_cell.angle_alpha   90.00
_cell.angle_beta   90.00
_cell.angle_gamma   90.00
#
_symmetry.space_group_name_H-M   'P 1'
#
loop_
_entity.id
_entity.type
_entity.pdbx_description
1 polymer ?
#
loop_
_entity_poly.entity_id
_entity_poly.type
_entity_poly.pdbx_seq_one_letter_code
_entity_poly.pdbx_strand_id
1 'polypeptide(L)'
;MEITDKKIDNGKAFDWGRTSGDYAAYRDIYPDEFYRKITGRGLCIKGQSVLDTGTGTGVLPRNMHRFGAKWTGSDISPEQIEKAKELSFGTDIEYIVSSAEKLAFPDNSFDVITACQCFWYFDHIKVAPVFNRMLKPGGSLAVLYMAWLPDEEKIAKASEELVLKYNPNWNGAGETMHRIHIPDEYNEYFECIYHEEYPIKVHFTRESWHGRMKACRGTGASLSGQEMCRWEEEHIKLLSEIAPREFDIAHFGAIAQLRVKK
;
A
#
# COMPACT_ATOMS: atom_id res chain seq x y z
N MET A 1 -5.82 -14.34 -7.37
CA MET A 1 -7.24 -14.46 -6.89
C MET A 1 -7.99 -13.20 -7.28
N GLU A 2 -9.08 -13.35 -8.07
CA GLU A 2 -9.91 -12.19 -8.48
C GLU A 2 -10.70 -11.62 -7.31
N ILE A 3 -10.66 -10.30 -7.20
CA ILE A 3 -11.42 -9.52 -6.22
C ILE A 3 -12.45 -8.69 -6.99
N THR A 4 -13.68 -8.65 -6.51
CA THR A 4 -14.76 -7.83 -7.05
C THR A 4 -15.45 -7.10 -5.91
N ASP A 5 -15.48 -5.78 -5.97
CA ASP A 5 -16.21 -4.93 -5.02
C ASP A 5 -16.90 -3.80 -5.79
N LYS A 6 -18.20 -3.60 -5.55
CA LYS A 6 -18.96 -2.52 -6.23
C LYS A 6 -18.45 -1.12 -5.93
N LYS A 7 -17.78 -0.91 -4.81
CA LYS A 7 -17.18 0.37 -4.40
C LYS A 7 -15.84 0.63 -5.10
N ILE A 8 -15.21 -0.41 -5.65
CA ILE A 8 -13.90 -0.36 -6.29
C ILE A 8 -14.10 -0.59 -7.79
N ASP A 9 -13.63 0.37 -8.61
CA ASP A 9 -13.65 0.31 -10.07
C ASP A 9 -15.03 -0.09 -10.64
N ASN A 10 -16.12 0.39 -10.01
CA ASN A 10 -17.50 0.05 -10.37
C ASN A 10 -17.78 -1.46 -10.47
N GLY A 11 -17.10 -2.26 -9.65
CA GLY A 11 -17.24 -3.71 -9.64
C GLY A 11 -16.44 -4.44 -10.73
N LYS A 12 -15.52 -3.78 -11.43
CA LYS A 12 -14.60 -4.45 -12.34
C LYS A 12 -13.65 -5.35 -11.54
N ALA A 13 -13.56 -6.61 -11.91
CA ALA A 13 -12.67 -7.56 -11.26
C ALA A 13 -11.19 -7.18 -11.44
N PHE A 14 -10.39 -7.41 -10.42
CA PHE A 14 -8.95 -7.24 -10.45
C PHE A 14 -8.23 -8.34 -9.65
N ASP A 15 -6.98 -8.63 -9.99
CA ASP A 15 -6.17 -9.67 -9.36
C ASP A 15 -4.75 -9.16 -9.09
N TRP A 16 -4.42 -8.92 -7.81
CA TRP A 16 -3.09 -8.48 -7.39
C TRP A 16 -2.00 -9.52 -7.63
N GLY A 17 -2.34 -10.82 -7.70
CA GLY A 17 -1.37 -11.88 -8.00
C GLY A 17 -0.74 -11.71 -9.38
N ARG A 18 -1.52 -11.20 -10.36
CA ARG A 18 -1.03 -10.93 -11.73
C ARG A 18 0.08 -9.89 -11.81
N THR A 19 0.15 -8.99 -10.84
CA THR A 19 1.13 -7.89 -10.80
C THR A 19 2.27 -8.15 -9.82
N SER A 20 2.36 -9.30 -9.16
CA SER A 20 3.33 -9.56 -8.10
C SER A 20 4.79 -9.32 -8.54
N GLY A 21 5.16 -9.66 -9.78
CA GLY A 21 6.47 -9.40 -10.35
C GLY A 21 6.76 -7.90 -10.56
N ASP A 22 5.87 -7.19 -11.23
CA ASP A 22 5.99 -5.74 -11.46
C ASP A 22 5.87 -4.97 -10.13
N TYR A 23 5.02 -5.45 -9.23
CA TYR A 23 4.87 -4.88 -7.89
C TYR A 23 6.19 -4.99 -7.10
N ALA A 24 6.84 -6.15 -7.15
CA ALA A 24 8.13 -6.37 -6.50
C ALA A 24 9.25 -5.48 -7.08
N ALA A 25 9.23 -5.27 -8.40
CA ALA A 25 10.26 -4.51 -9.09
C ALA A 25 10.10 -2.98 -8.95
N TYR A 26 8.86 -2.48 -8.91
CA TYR A 26 8.58 -1.04 -9.09
C TYR A 26 7.73 -0.39 -7.98
N ARG A 27 7.36 -1.11 -6.92
CA ARG A 27 6.57 -0.57 -5.80
C ARG A 27 7.39 -0.25 -4.55
N ASP A 28 8.66 -0.59 -4.53
CA ASP A 28 9.58 -0.23 -3.45
C ASP A 28 10.09 1.21 -3.68
N ILE A 29 9.19 2.17 -3.46
CA ILE A 29 9.37 3.58 -3.83
C ILE A 29 9.27 4.54 -2.64
N TYR A 30 9.02 4.03 -1.42
CA TYR A 30 8.87 4.93 -0.27
C TYR A 30 10.20 5.59 0.07
N PRO A 31 10.28 6.94 0.07
CA PRO A 31 11.48 7.64 0.49
C PRO A 31 11.76 7.41 1.99
N ASP A 32 13.02 7.61 2.39
CA ASP A 32 13.46 7.44 3.78
C ASP A 32 12.66 8.32 4.77
N GLU A 33 12.20 9.47 4.32
CA GLU A 33 11.32 10.37 5.09
C GLU A 33 10.01 9.67 5.51
N PHE A 34 9.40 8.87 4.62
CA PHE A 34 8.19 8.11 4.92
C PHE A 34 8.41 7.17 6.12
N TYR A 35 9.52 6.43 6.13
CA TYR A 35 9.86 5.54 7.22
C TYR A 35 10.21 6.29 8.51
N ARG A 36 10.91 7.43 8.40
CA ARG A 36 11.24 8.27 9.55
C ARG A 36 10.02 8.90 10.22
N LYS A 37 9.00 9.24 9.46
CA LYS A 37 7.72 9.70 10.02
C LYS A 37 7.08 8.63 10.91
N ILE A 38 7.11 7.37 10.50
CA ILE A 38 6.58 6.24 11.28
C ILE A 38 7.41 6.03 12.57
N THR A 39 8.73 5.92 12.44
CA THR A 39 9.60 5.70 13.60
C THR A 39 9.64 6.90 14.55
N GLY A 40 9.52 8.12 14.05
CA GLY A 40 9.37 9.34 14.83
C GLY A 40 8.14 9.37 15.72
N ARG A 41 7.13 8.54 15.43
CA ARG A 41 5.95 8.31 16.27
C ARG A 41 6.15 7.21 17.31
N GLY A 42 7.36 6.64 17.43
CA GLY A 42 7.65 5.51 18.31
C GLY A 42 7.04 4.19 17.79
N LEU A 43 6.77 4.09 16.49
CA LEU A 43 6.17 2.91 15.86
C LEU A 43 7.22 2.13 15.07
N CYS A 44 7.09 0.81 15.06
CA CYS A 44 7.92 -0.11 14.28
C CYS A 44 9.42 -0.03 14.60
N ILE A 45 9.75 0.14 15.87
CA ILE A 45 11.11 0.31 16.38
C ILE A 45 11.56 -0.91 17.23
N LYS A 46 12.83 -0.94 17.56
CA LYS A 46 13.46 -2.00 18.36
C LYS A 46 12.65 -2.38 19.60
N GLY A 47 12.43 -3.69 19.76
CA GLY A 47 11.70 -4.27 20.89
C GLY A 47 10.20 -4.43 20.66
N GLN A 48 9.65 -3.90 19.57
CA GLN A 48 8.25 -4.07 19.21
C GLN A 48 8.04 -5.29 18.33
N SER A 49 6.89 -5.96 18.50
CA SER A 49 6.33 -6.96 17.57
C SER A 49 5.33 -6.25 16.67
N VAL A 50 5.52 -6.32 15.37
CA VAL A 50 4.73 -5.60 14.37
C VAL A 50 4.07 -6.59 13.42
N LEU A 51 2.78 -6.39 13.17
CA LEU A 51 2.04 -7.08 12.12
C LEU A 51 1.74 -6.10 10.99
N ASP A 52 2.21 -6.39 9.78
CA ASP A 52 1.85 -5.64 8.57
C ASP A 52 0.75 -6.38 7.81
N THR A 53 -0.45 -5.80 7.78
CA THR A 53 -1.63 -6.38 7.12
C THR A 53 -1.75 -5.86 5.70
N GLY A 54 -2.05 -6.75 4.74
CA GLY A 54 -2.00 -6.42 3.31
C GLY A 54 -0.57 -6.07 2.89
N THR A 55 0.41 -6.85 3.36
CA THR A 55 1.84 -6.58 3.21
C THR A 55 2.34 -6.60 1.76
N GLY A 56 1.56 -7.20 0.85
CA GLY A 56 1.96 -7.38 -0.54
C GLY A 56 3.27 -8.15 -0.64
N THR A 57 4.24 -7.60 -1.37
CA THR A 57 5.59 -8.17 -1.50
C THR A 57 6.52 -7.84 -0.32
N GLY A 58 5.97 -7.39 0.81
CA GLY A 58 6.73 -7.11 2.03
C GLY A 58 7.53 -5.80 1.97
N VAL A 59 7.12 -4.81 1.20
CA VAL A 59 7.86 -3.54 1.05
C VAL A 59 8.08 -2.85 2.38
N LEU A 60 7.03 -2.69 3.18
CA LEU A 60 7.13 -2.01 4.48
C LEU A 60 8.02 -2.79 5.46
N PRO A 61 7.78 -4.08 5.76
CA PRO A 61 8.62 -4.86 6.66
C PRO A 61 10.09 -4.89 6.24
N ARG A 62 10.38 -5.14 4.95
CA ARG A 62 11.76 -5.23 4.44
C ARG A 62 12.56 -3.95 4.65
N ASN A 63 11.95 -2.81 4.38
CA ASN A 63 12.62 -1.52 4.55
C ASN A 63 12.70 -1.07 6.00
N MET A 64 11.72 -1.43 6.82
CA MET A 64 11.69 -1.05 8.23
C MET A 64 12.38 -2.04 9.18
N HIS A 65 12.71 -3.23 8.73
CA HIS A 65 13.46 -4.23 9.51
C HIS A 65 14.75 -3.66 10.16
N ARG A 66 15.42 -2.76 9.45
CA ARG A 66 16.61 -2.06 9.93
C ARG A 66 16.42 -1.27 11.23
N PHE A 67 15.17 -0.94 11.61
CA PHE A 67 14.86 -0.23 12.86
C PHE A 67 14.67 -1.17 14.06
N GLY A 68 14.81 -2.49 13.85
CA GLY A 68 14.94 -3.50 14.92
C GLY A 68 13.63 -4.01 15.52
N ALA A 69 12.48 -3.72 14.92
CA ALA A 69 11.23 -4.40 15.25
C ALA A 69 11.21 -5.83 14.70
N LYS A 70 10.44 -6.72 15.34
CA LYS A 70 10.12 -8.05 14.81
C LYS A 70 8.89 -7.96 13.93
N TRP A 71 8.99 -8.46 12.70
CA TRP A 71 7.95 -8.30 11.71
C TRP A 71 7.26 -9.61 11.34
N THR A 72 5.94 -9.52 11.25
CA THR A 72 5.10 -10.51 10.58
C THR A 72 4.28 -9.79 9.51
N GLY A 73 4.33 -10.27 8.26
CA GLY A 73 3.51 -9.76 7.16
C GLY A 73 2.38 -10.72 6.84
N SER A 74 1.19 -10.21 6.55
CA SER A 74 0.05 -11.00 6.05
C SER A 74 -0.52 -10.39 4.78
N ASP A 75 -0.89 -11.25 3.83
CA ASP A 75 -1.60 -10.86 2.62
C ASP A 75 -2.56 -11.97 2.20
N ILE A 76 -3.64 -11.60 1.52
CA ILE A 76 -4.63 -12.55 1.01
C ILE A 76 -4.11 -13.31 -0.23
N SER A 77 -3.15 -12.73 -0.99
CA SER A 77 -2.57 -13.33 -2.19
C SER A 77 -1.37 -14.21 -1.87
N PRO A 78 -1.44 -15.53 -2.17
CA PRO A 78 -0.30 -16.43 -2.03
C PRO A 78 0.90 -15.98 -2.88
N GLU A 79 0.66 -15.44 -4.08
CA GLU A 79 1.70 -15.00 -5.02
C GLU A 79 2.47 -13.80 -4.47
N GLN A 80 1.77 -12.88 -3.78
CA GLN A 80 2.41 -11.74 -3.11
C GLN A 80 3.29 -12.23 -1.95
N ILE A 81 2.78 -13.15 -1.14
CA ILE A 81 3.52 -13.73 0.00
C ILE A 81 4.74 -14.54 -0.46
N GLU A 82 4.62 -15.31 -1.54
CA GLU A 82 5.76 -16.03 -2.12
C GLU A 82 6.88 -15.04 -2.51
N LYS A 83 6.51 -13.97 -3.20
CA LYS A 83 7.45 -12.91 -3.58
C LYS A 83 8.02 -12.18 -2.37
N ALA A 84 7.23 -11.92 -1.34
CA ALA A 84 7.70 -11.32 -0.08
C ALA A 84 8.78 -12.18 0.59
N LYS A 85 8.56 -13.49 0.68
CA LYS A 85 9.55 -14.44 1.24
C LYS A 85 10.84 -14.49 0.43
N GLU A 86 10.72 -14.52 -0.91
CA GLU A 86 11.88 -14.48 -1.81
C GLU A 86 12.73 -13.22 -1.59
N LEU A 87 12.09 -12.04 -1.58
CA LEU A 87 12.76 -10.75 -1.41
C LEU A 87 13.30 -10.50 0.00
N SER A 88 12.80 -11.22 1.00
CA SER A 88 13.22 -11.13 2.39
C SER A 88 14.20 -12.23 2.80
N PHE A 89 14.74 -12.96 1.82
CA PHE A 89 15.71 -14.04 2.12
C PHE A 89 16.88 -13.52 2.97
N GLY A 90 17.19 -14.24 4.05
CA GLY A 90 18.24 -13.85 5.00
C GLY A 90 17.81 -12.90 6.13
N THR A 91 16.51 -12.53 6.18
CA THR A 91 15.92 -11.80 7.32
C THR A 91 15.11 -12.75 8.22
N ASP A 92 14.71 -12.27 9.40
CA ASP A 92 13.82 -12.97 10.33
C ASP A 92 12.34 -12.53 10.21
N ILE A 93 11.96 -11.92 9.08
CA ILE A 93 10.59 -11.50 8.80
C ILE A 93 9.74 -12.73 8.48
N GLU A 94 8.64 -12.90 9.19
CA GLU A 94 7.69 -13.97 8.97
C GLU A 94 6.57 -13.52 8.02
N TYR A 95 6.08 -14.42 7.15
CA TYR A 95 4.99 -14.13 6.22
C TYR A 95 3.95 -15.23 6.20
N ILE A 96 2.67 -14.83 6.27
CA ILE A 96 1.51 -15.74 6.22
C ILE A 96 0.51 -15.34 5.16
N VAL A 97 -0.16 -16.32 4.54
CA VAL A 97 -1.30 -16.07 3.65
C VAL A 97 -2.56 -16.03 4.51
N SER A 98 -3.15 -14.85 4.66
CA SER A 98 -4.41 -14.66 5.37
C SER A 98 -5.03 -13.31 5.01
N SER A 99 -6.36 -13.25 4.92
CA SER A 99 -7.05 -11.95 4.92
C SER A 99 -7.03 -11.34 6.32
N ALA A 100 -7.14 -10.01 6.41
CA ALA A 100 -7.14 -9.27 7.68
C ALA A 100 -8.27 -9.74 8.62
N GLU A 101 -9.43 -10.09 8.05
CA GLU A 101 -10.62 -10.56 8.78
C GLU A 101 -10.46 -11.94 9.43
N LYS A 102 -9.51 -12.75 8.90
CA LYS A 102 -9.28 -14.14 9.33
C LYS A 102 -8.00 -14.33 10.13
N LEU A 103 -7.34 -13.25 10.51
CA LEU A 103 -6.13 -13.33 11.32
C LEU A 103 -6.43 -13.94 12.70
N ALA A 104 -5.67 -14.98 13.05
CA ALA A 104 -5.90 -15.81 14.23
C ALA A 104 -4.71 -15.86 15.19
N PHE A 105 -3.95 -14.77 15.30
CA PHE A 105 -2.90 -14.66 16.31
C PHE A 105 -3.53 -14.59 17.72
N PRO A 106 -2.78 -15.00 18.76
CA PRO A 106 -3.20 -14.86 20.15
C PRO A 106 -3.52 -13.40 20.52
N ASP A 107 -4.30 -13.22 21.57
CA ASP A 107 -4.59 -11.92 22.13
C ASP A 107 -3.29 -11.21 22.57
N ASN A 108 -3.24 -9.89 22.40
CA ASN A 108 -2.10 -9.06 22.86
C ASN A 108 -0.73 -9.50 22.29
N SER A 109 -0.69 -9.94 21.01
CA SER A 109 0.54 -10.41 20.35
C SER A 109 1.41 -9.29 19.83
N PHE A 110 0.82 -8.15 19.43
CA PHE A 110 1.51 -7.09 18.71
C PHE A 110 1.50 -5.77 19.45
N ASP A 111 2.61 -5.04 19.37
CA ASP A 111 2.72 -3.65 19.82
C ASP A 111 2.15 -2.70 18.77
N VAL A 112 2.34 -3.04 17.49
CA VAL A 112 1.88 -2.25 16.35
C VAL A 112 1.25 -3.17 15.31
N ILE A 113 0.13 -2.75 14.74
CA ILE A 113 -0.40 -3.27 13.47
C ILE A 113 -0.29 -2.15 12.45
N THR A 114 0.26 -2.43 11.26
CA THR A 114 0.30 -1.50 10.13
C THR A 114 -0.68 -1.94 9.05
N ALA A 115 -1.29 -0.96 8.38
CA ALA A 115 -2.08 -1.13 7.18
C ALA A 115 -1.61 -0.07 6.17
N CYS A 116 -0.67 -0.46 5.30
CA CYS A 116 -0.05 0.44 4.33
C CYS A 116 -0.64 0.23 2.95
N GLN A 117 -1.33 1.22 2.39
CA GLN A 117 -1.96 1.19 1.06
C GLN A 117 -3.09 0.16 0.89
N CYS A 118 -3.62 -0.43 1.95
CA CYS A 118 -4.60 -1.52 1.87
C CYS A 118 -5.84 -1.33 2.74
N PHE A 119 -5.85 -0.32 3.60
CA PHE A 119 -6.86 -0.15 4.64
C PHE A 119 -8.30 -0.13 4.11
N TRP A 120 -8.55 0.52 2.98
CA TRP A 120 -9.89 0.64 2.36
C TRP A 120 -10.40 -0.63 1.67
N TYR A 121 -9.60 -1.71 1.60
CA TYR A 121 -10.04 -3.02 1.10
C TYR A 121 -10.65 -3.91 2.19
N PHE A 122 -10.55 -3.51 3.46
CA PHE A 122 -10.98 -4.33 4.59
C PHE A 122 -12.50 -4.22 4.86
N ASP A 123 -13.08 -5.31 5.33
CA ASP A 123 -14.38 -5.31 6.01
C ASP A 123 -14.19 -4.75 7.43
N HIS A 124 -14.36 -3.45 7.60
CA HIS A 124 -14.04 -2.73 8.83
C HIS A 124 -14.83 -3.22 10.04
N ILE A 125 -16.09 -3.66 9.84
CA ILE A 125 -16.92 -4.26 10.91
C ILE A 125 -16.24 -5.50 11.48
N LYS A 126 -15.63 -6.34 10.62
CA LYS A 126 -14.95 -7.57 11.04
C LYS A 126 -13.54 -7.31 11.53
N VAL A 127 -12.81 -6.40 10.88
CA VAL A 127 -11.38 -6.20 11.12
C VAL A 127 -11.11 -5.40 12.40
N ALA A 128 -11.91 -4.39 12.74
CA ALA A 128 -11.68 -3.56 13.92
C ALA A 128 -11.58 -4.37 15.23
N PRO A 129 -12.52 -5.29 15.56
CA PRO A 129 -12.40 -6.13 16.75
C PRO A 129 -11.22 -7.12 16.68
N VAL A 130 -10.85 -7.62 15.48
CA VAL A 130 -9.70 -8.52 15.30
C VAL A 130 -8.40 -7.78 15.64
N PHE A 131 -8.21 -6.57 15.13
CA PHE A 131 -7.05 -5.74 15.42
C PHE A 131 -6.98 -5.35 16.89
N ASN A 132 -8.11 -4.93 17.49
CA ASN A 132 -8.17 -4.63 18.91
C ASN A 132 -7.75 -5.84 19.77
N ARG A 133 -8.22 -7.03 19.46
CA ARG A 133 -7.88 -8.27 20.19
C ARG A 133 -6.39 -8.57 20.13
N MET A 134 -5.78 -8.47 18.94
CA MET A 134 -4.39 -8.82 18.72
C MET A 134 -3.38 -7.77 19.24
N LEU A 135 -3.79 -6.51 19.35
CA LEU A 135 -2.93 -5.47 19.91
C LEU A 135 -2.82 -5.59 21.44
N LYS A 136 -1.63 -5.37 21.96
CA LYS A 136 -1.38 -5.23 23.40
C LYS A 136 -2.07 -4.01 23.98
N PRO A 137 -2.33 -3.95 25.31
CA PRO A 137 -2.74 -2.72 25.95
C PRO A 137 -1.77 -1.57 25.61
N GLY A 138 -2.31 -0.43 25.16
CA GLY A 138 -1.51 0.71 24.70
C GLY A 138 -0.88 0.56 23.30
N GLY A 139 -1.08 -0.58 22.63
CA GLY A 139 -0.63 -0.82 21.26
C GLY A 139 -1.34 0.10 20.25
N SER A 140 -0.82 0.17 19.04
CA SER A 140 -1.30 1.09 18.02
C SER A 140 -1.58 0.40 16.69
N LEU A 141 -2.68 0.81 16.04
CA LEU A 141 -2.90 0.61 14.60
C LEU A 141 -2.36 1.85 13.88
N ALA A 142 -1.45 1.66 12.94
CA ALA A 142 -0.92 2.69 12.06
C ALA A 142 -1.47 2.50 10.64
N VAL A 143 -2.33 3.39 10.21
CA VAL A 143 -2.81 3.44 8.82
C VAL A 143 -1.90 4.38 8.04
N LEU A 144 -1.34 3.87 6.94
CA LEU A 144 -0.31 4.54 6.16
C LEU A 144 -0.74 4.64 4.70
N TYR A 145 -0.52 5.81 4.12
CA TYR A 145 -0.85 6.07 2.73
C TYR A 145 0.20 6.92 2.05
N MET A 146 0.45 6.68 0.77
CA MET A 146 1.23 7.55 -0.10
C MET A 146 0.70 7.45 -1.53
N ALA A 147 0.37 8.59 -2.13
CA ALA A 147 -0.11 8.65 -3.51
C ALA A 147 0.51 9.83 -4.25
N TRP A 148 0.64 9.70 -5.57
CA TRP A 148 1.03 10.82 -6.43
C TRP A 148 -0.12 11.81 -6.59
N LEU A 149 0.25 13.05 -6.90
CA LEU A 149 -0.67 14.19 -7.07
C LEU A 149 -0.74 14.58 -8.55
N PRO A 150 -1.71 14.06 -9.33
CA PRO A 150 -1.75 14.26 -10.77
C PRO A 150 -1.98 15.72 -11.18
N ASP A 151 -2.68 16.50 -10.35
CA ASP A 151 -2.91 17.91 -10.65
C ASP A 151 -1.64 18.79 -10.45
N GLU A 152 -0.66 18.29 -9.70
CA GLU A 152 0.62 18.95 -9.51
C GLU A 152 1.68 18.51 -10.54
N GLU A 153 1.47 17.36 -11.22
CA GLU A 153 2.47 16.72 -12.08
C GLU A 153 1.90 16.25 -13.42
N LYS A 154 2.28 16.95 -14.49
CA LYS A 154 1.80 16.68 -15.86
C LYS A 154 2.06 15.24 -16.32
N ILE A 155 3.19 14.66 -15.93
CA ILE A 155 3.55 13.27 -16.29
C ILE A 155 2.59 12.29 -15.62
N ALA A 156 2.29 12.49 -14.34
CA ALA A 156 1.35 11.66 -13.61
C ALA A 156 -0.07 11.78 -14.19
N LYS A 157 -0.51 13.01 -14.44
CA LYS A 157 -1.82 13.30 -15.05
C LYS A 157 -2.00 12.61 -16.41
N ALA A 158 -1.05 12.79 -17.31
CA ALA A 158 -1.10 12.17 -18.64
C ALA A 158 -1.07 10.64 -18.57
N SER A 159 -0.32 10.08 -17.60
CA SER A 159 -0.31 8.63 -17.36
C SER A 159 -1.66 8.12 -16.88
N GLU A 160 -2.34 8.83 -15.96
CA GLU A 160 -3.69 8.49 -15.49
C GLU A 160 -4.73 8.59 -16.62
N GLU A 161 -4.68 9.64 -17.41
CA GLU A 161 -5.56 9.81 -18.58
C GLU A 161 -5.44 8.63 -19.55
N LEU A 162 -4.21 8.14 -19.75
CA LEU A 162 -3.99 6.94 -20.56
C LEU A 162 -4.52 5.68 -19.88
N VAL A 163 -4.41 5.52 -18.56
CA VAL A 163 -5.06 4.39 -17.86
C VAL A 163 -6.57 4.46 -18.04
N LEU A 164 -7.19 5.62 -17.85
CA LEU A 164 -8.64 5.80 -17.99
C LEU A 164 -9.15 5.54 -19.42
N LYS A 165 -8.33 5.78 -20.45
CA LYS A 165 -8.63 5.41 -21.84
C LYS A 165 -8.87 3.89 -21.99
N TYR A 166 -8.09 3.07 -21.30
CA TYR A 166 -8.16 1.60 -21.35
C TYR A 166 -9.06 1.00 -20.28
N ASN A 167 -9.15 1.66 -19.13
CA ASN A 167 -9.96 1.25 -17.99
C ASN A 167 -10.75 2.43 -17.40
N PRO A 168 -11.86 2.82 -18.04
CA PRO A 168 -12.67 3.95 -17.59
C PRO A 168 -13.36 3.74 -16.23
N ASN A 169 -13.38 2.50 -15.74
CA ASN A 169 -13.94 2.18 -14.42
C ASN A 169 -12.93 2.40 -13.27
N TRP A 170 -11.66 2.61 -13.58
CA TRP A 170 -10.64 2.81 -12.54
C TRP A 170 -10.89 4.11 -11.76
N ASN A 171 -11.18 3.94 -10.48
CA ASN A 171 -11.45 5.06 -9.56
C ASN A 171 -10.24 5.48 -8.70
N GLY A 172 -9.04 5.05 -9.08
CA GLY A 172 -7.79 5.46 -8.41
C GLY A 172 -7.11 6.66 -9.06
N ALA A 173 -7.74 7.31 -10.06
CA ALA A 173 -7.24 8.52 -10.71
C ALA A 173 -7.72 9.78 -9.97
N GLY A 174 -7.00 10.90 -10.18
CA GLY A 174 -7.40 12.22 -9.66
C GLY A 174 -7.17 12.39 -8.16
N GLU A 175 -6.17 11.69 -7.62
CA GLU A 175 -5.85 11.75 -6.18
C GLU A 175 -5.41 13.16 -5.77
N THR A 176 -5.84 13.58 -4.60
CA THR A 176 -5.48 14.85 -3.97
C THR A 176 -5.02 14.61 -2.54
N MET A 177 -4.25 15.54 -1.98
CA MET A 177 -3.85 15.44 -0.57
C MET A 177 -5.10 15.51 0.33
N HIS A 178 -5.32 14.46 1.10
CA HIS A 178 -6.46 14.36 2.00
C HIS A 178 -6.11 13.56 3.27
N ARG A 179 -6.90 13.81 4.30
CA ARG A 179 -6.84 13.08 5.55
C ARG A 179 -7.31 11.63 5.36
N ILE A 180 -6.60 10.67 5.98
CA ILE A 180 -7.05 9.28 6.00
C ILE A 180 -8.40 9.23 6.75
N HIS A 181 -9.43 8.75 6.07
CA HIS A 181 -10.72 8.50 6.69
C HIS A 181 -10.65 7.23 7.54
N ILE A 182 -10.97 7.37 8.82
CA ILE A 182 -11.10 6.24 9.74
C ILE A 182 -12.59 5.96 9.94
N PRO A 183 -13.09 4.78 9.56
CA PRO A 183 -14.50 4.40 9.73
C PRO A 183 -14.93 4.40 11.20
N ASP A 184 -16.22 4.71 11.44
CA ASP A 184 -16.78 4.83 12.79
C ASP A 184 -16.69 3.52 13.59
N GLU A 185 -16.61 2.37 12.94
CA GLU A 185 -16.44 1.05 13.54
C GLU A 185 -15.19 0.95 14.42
N TYR A 186 -14.17 1.78 14.14
CA TYR A 186 -12.96 1.84 14.96
C TYR A 186 -13.16 2.62 16.25
N ASN A 187 -14.15 3.50 16.34
CA ASN A 187 -14.38 4.36 17.51
C ASN A 187 -14.72 3.57 18.79
N GLU A 188 -15.24 2.35 18.68
CA GLU A 188 -15.49 1.49 19.84
C GLU A 188 -14.17 1.02 20.49
N TYR A 189 -13.17 0.72 19.69
CA TYR A 189 -11.93 0.03 20.08
C TYR A 189 -10.72 0.93 20.18
N PHE A 190 -10.72 2.04 19.46
CA PHE A 190 -9.53 2.88 19.26
C PHE A 190 -9.83 4.36 19.49
N GLU A 191 -8.76 5.09 19.84
CA GLU A 191 -8.69 6.54 19.84
C GLU A 191 -7.67 6.97 18.79
N CYS A 192 -8.05 7.86 17.89
CA CYS A 192 -7.11 8.46 16.93
C CYS A 192 -6.29 9.53 17.67
N ILE A 193 -5.03 9.22 17.97
CA ILE A 193 -4.13 10.08 18.75
C ILE A 193 -3.18 10.92 17.90
N TYR A 194 -3.09 10.64 16.61
CA TYR A 194 -2.27 11.41 15.68
C TYR A 194 -2.76 11.25 14.25
N HIS A 195 -2.60 12.34 13.51
CA HIS A 195 -2.92 12.41 12.10
C HIS A 195 -2.01 13.44 11.42
N GLU A 196 -1.43 13.09 10.30
CA GLU A 196 -0.59 14.00 9.52
C GLU A 196 -0.69 13.68 8.04
N GLU A 197 -0.80 14.72 7.22
CA GLU A 197 -0.59 14.69 5.78
C GLU A 197 0.60 15.59 5.45
N TYR A 198 1.48 15.14 4.56
CA TYR A 198 2.68 15.90 4.20
C TYR A 198 3.06 15.68 2.72
N PRO A 199 3.56 16.73 2.05
CA PRO A 199 4.07 16.59 0.70
C PRO A 199 5.37 15.78 0.71
N ILE A 200 5.56 14.95 -0.31
CA ILE A 200 6.77 14.14 -0.47
C ILE A 200 7.06 14.01 -1.97
N LYS A 201 8.34 13.98 -2.36
CA LYS A 201 8.74 13.76 -3.73
C LYS A 201 9.34 12.37 -3.90
N VAL A 202 9.00 11.71 -4.98
CA VAL A 202 9.55 10.40 -5.33
C VAL A 202 10.25 10.52 -6.68
N HIS A 203 11.50 10.07 -6.72
CA HIS A 203 12.32 10.08 -7.91
C HIS A 203 12.03 8.88 -8.80
N PHE A 204 11.92 9.13 -10.11
CA PHE A 204 11.68 8.11 -11.13
C PHE A 204 12.55 8.30 -12.36
N THR A 205 12.86 7.20 -13.00
CA THR A 205 13.22 7.16 -14.42
C THR A 205 11.96 6.90 -15.25
N ARG A 206 12.00 7.09 -16.57
CA ARG A 206 10.90 6.68 -17.46
C ARG A 206 10.53 5.21 -17.28
N GLU A 207 11.51 4.34 -17.14
CA GLU A 207 11.31 2.90 -16.94
C GLU A 207 10.63 2.62 -15.59
N SER A 208 11.16 3.17 -14.50
CA SER A 208 10.59 2.91 -13.17
C SER A 208 9.19 3.50 -12.99
N TRP A 209 8.89 4.65 -13.61
CA TRP A 209 7.53 5.21 -13.61
C TRP A 209 6.57 4.37 -14.47
N HIS A 210 7.02 3.91 -15.64
CA HIS A 210 6.23 2.98 -16.46
C HIS A 210 5.89 1.71 -15.67
N GLY A 211 6.89 1.08 -15.05
CA GLY A 211 6.70 -0.11 -14.21
C GLY A 211 5.81 0.16 -13.01
N ARG A 212 5.93 1.34 -12.37
CA ARG A 212 5.05 1.77 -11.28
C ARG A 212 3.58 1.85 -11.71
N MET A 213 3.33 2.42 -12.89
CA MET A 213 1.98 2.51 -13.47
C MET A 213 1.46 1.13 -13.89
N LYS A 214 2.33 0.28 -14.45
CA LYS A 214 2.02 -1.11 -14.81
C LYS A 214 1.59 -1.94 -13.59
N ALA A 215 2.20 -1.71 -12.44
CA ALA A 215 1.87 -2.38 -11.18
C ALA A 215 0.58 -1.84 -10.51
N CYS A 216 -0.19 -0.96 -11.16
CA CYS A 216 -1.41 -0.41 -10.60
C CYS A 216 -2.63 -1.33 -10.79
N ARG A 217 -3.64 -1.11 -9.92
CA ARG A 217 -4.94 -1.77 -10.04
C ARG A 217 -5.60 -1.44 -11.39
N GLY A 218 -5.51 -0.20 -11.84
CA GLY A 218 -6.11 0.27 -13.10
C GLY A 218 -5.53 -0.37 -14.35
N THR A 219 -4.34 -0.94 -14.28
CA THR A 219 -3.61 -1.53 -15.41
C THR A 219 -3.40 -3.04 -15.21
N GLY A 220 -2.22 -3.46 -14.74
CA GLY A 220 -1.80 -4.87 -14.73
C GLY A 220 -2.72 -5.81 -13.94
N ALA A 221 -3.39 -5.32 -12.89
CA ALA A 221 -4.35 -6.14 -12.15
C ALA A 221 -5.70 -6.29 -12.86
N SER A 222 -6.08 -5.38 -13.79
CA SER A 222 -7.43 -5.30 -14.36
C SER A 222 -7.52 -5.46 -15.88
N LEU A 223 -6.49 -5.05 -16.64
CA LEU A 223 -6.51 -5.10 -18.10
C LEU A 223 -6.33 -6.53 -18.62
N SER A 224 -6.95 -6.84 -19.75
CA SER A 224 -6.67 -8.08 -20.49
C SER A 224 -5.26 -8.05 -21.08
N GLY A 225 -4.72 -9.21 -21.47
CA GLY A 225 -3.38 -9.28 -22.05
C GLY A 225 -3.18 -8.39 -23.29
N GLN A 226 -4.19 -8.33 -24.18
CA GLN A 226 -4.12 -7.48 -25.37
C GLN A 226 -4.21 -5.98 -25.05
N GLU A 227 -5.10 -5.60 -24.12
CA GLU A 227 -5.21 -4.21 -23.66
C GLU A 227 -3.92 -3.78 -22.97
N MET A 228 -3.33 -4.66 -22.16
CA MET A 228 -2.08 -4.39 -21.47
C MET A 228 -0.94 -4.12 -22.44
N CYS A 229 -0.75 -4.96 -23.47
CA CYS A 229 0.30 -4.74 -24.49
C CYS A 229 0.13 -3.38 -25.18
N ARG A 230 -1.11 -3.02 -25.59
CA ARG A 230 -1.37 -1.73 -26.23
C ARG A 230 -1.12 -0.56 -25.29
N TRP A 231 -1.54 -0.68 -24.04
CA TRP A 231 -1.31 0.34 -23.03
C TRP A 231 0.20 0.54 -22.79
N GLU A 232 0.98 -0.54 -22.69
CA GLU A 232 2.44 -0.47 -22.50
C GLU A 232 3.11 0.29 -23.65
N GLU A 233 2.79 -0.06 -24.91
CA GLU A 233 3.34 0.60 -26.10
C GLU A 233 3.01 2.12 -26.11
N GLU A 234 1.74 2.47 -25.86
CA GLU A 234 1.32 3.88 -25.82
C GLU A 234 1.93 4.63 -24.64
N HIS A 235 2.06 4.01 -23.46
CA HIS A 235 2.63 4.67 -22.29
C HIS A 235 4.15 4.89 -22.41
N ILE A 236 4.88 3.94 -22.98
CA ILE A 236 6.32 4.12 -23.29
C ILE A 236 6.50 5.28 -24.30
N LYS A 237 5.67 5.33 -25.34
CA LYS A 237 5.70 6.41 -26.33
C LYS A 237 5.38 7.75 -25.65
N LEU A 238 4.29 7.82 -24.88
CA LEU A 238 3.90 9.02 -24.13
C LEU A 238 5.06 9.55 -23.27
N LEU A 239 5.68 8.69 -22.47
CA LEU A 239 6.80 9.09 -21.63
C LEU A 239 8.02 9.55 -22.43
N SER A 240 8.24 9.00 -23.60
CA SER A 240 9.34 9.45 -24.48
C SER A 240 9.15 10.87 -24.99
N GLU A 241 7.89 11.30 -25.15
CA GLU A 241 7.50 12.62 -25.68
C GLU A 241 7.44 13.71 -24.58
N ILE A 242 6.93 13.36 -23.38
CA ILE A 242 6.63 14.38 -22.34
C ILE A 242 7.59 14.38 -21.16
N ALA A 243 8.29 13.27 -20.88
CA ALA A 243 9.11 13.14 -19.68
C ALA A 243 10.61 13.23 -19.99
N PRO A 244 11.43 13.88 -19.15
CA PRO A 244 12.89 13.72 -19.21
C PRO A 244 13.28 12.29 -18.84
N ARG A 245 14.58 11.93 -18.91
CA ARG A 245 15.05 10.59 -18.55
C ARG A 245 14.81 10.26 -17.08
N GLU A 246 14.99 11.27 -16.23
CA GLU A 246 14.83 11.21 -14.78
C GLU A 246 13.99 12.40 -14.34
N PHE A 247 13.09 12.20 -13.38
CA PHE A 247 12.17 13.23 -12.90
C PHE A 247 11.63 12.86 -11.52
N ASP A 248 11.19 13.87 -10.80
CA ASP A 248 10.47 13.68 -9.55
C ASP A 248 8.96 13.79 -9.79
N ILE A 249 8.19 12.98 -9.09
CA ILE A 249 6.73 13.07 -9.04
C ILE A 249 6.32 13.53 -7.64
N ALA A 250 5.52 14.59 -7.59
CA ALA A 250 4.88 15.02 -6.36
C ALA A 250 3.92 13.95 -5.84
N HIS A 251 4.09 13.60 -4.58
CA HIS A 251 3.23 12.70 -3.83
C HIS A 251 2.83 13.39 -2.53
N PHE A 252 1.86 12.83 -1.84
CA PHE A 252 1.69 13.09 -0.42
C PHE A 252 1.80 11.79 0.35
N GLY A 253 2.33 11.87 1.56
CA GLY A 253 2.26 10.82 2.55
C GLY A 253 1.20 11.16 3.59
N ALA A 254 0.54 10.15 4.13
CA ALA A 254 -0.38 10.33 5.24
C ALA A 254 -0.21 9.21 6.27
N ILE A 255 -0.36 9.58 7.53
CA ILE A 255 -0.29 8.68 8.67
C ILE A 255 -1.44 8.97 9.62
N ALA A 256 -2.17 7.94 10.03
CA ALA A 256 -3.10 7.97 11.15
C ALA A 256 -2.67 6.94 12.19
N GLN A 257 -2.47 7.37 13.44
CA GLN A 257 -2.14 6.50 14.56
C GLN A 257 -3.34 6.39 15.50
N LEU A 258 -3.86 5.17 15.59
CA LEU A 258 -4.97 4.84 16.48
C LEU A 258 -4.44 3.99 17.64
N ARG A 259 -4.70 4.42 18.88
CA ARG A 259 -4.33 3.68 20.09
C ARG A 259 -5.50 2.86 20.59
N VAL A 260 -5.21 1.62 21.01
CA VAL A 260 -6.22 0.76 21.66
C VAL A 260 -6.73 1.42 22.94
N LYS A 261 -8.04 1.35 23.22
CA LYS A 261 -8.71 1.89 24.41
C LYS A 261 -8.67 0.96 25.62
N LYS A 262 -8.11 -0.25 25.52
CA LYS A 262 -8.02 -1.23 26.63
C LYS A 262 -6.76 -1.05 27.50
#